data_96c939b9d87eb9b8cb6d533298840b6b
#
_entry.id   96c939b9d87eb9b8cb6d533298840b6b
#
_cell.length_a   1.000
_cell.length_b   1.000
_cell.length_c   1.000
_cell.angle_alpha   90.00
_cell.angle_beta   90.00
_cell.angle_gamma   90.00
#
_symmetry.space_group_name_H-M   'P 1'
#
loop_
_entity.id
_entity.type
_entity.pdbx_description
1 polymer ?
#
loop_
_entity_poly.entity_id
_entity_poly.type
_entity_poly.pdbx_seq_one_letter_code
_entity_poly.pdbx_strand_id
1 'polypeptide(L)'
;MALMLKNARLLDPQVGLDEVADILIRDGRIVEIGHDLEMPKGIERDLSGKIVVPGLVDMHVHLRDPGFEYKGDIESETKAAAHGGFTAVCAMPNTNPVCDNATIVEYVQRKASEVGFCRVLVSGALTQGLKGEVLSEMGDMVAHGAVAFTDDGRGVQDSGMMRRTMDYAKQFDRVVMCHCQDEGLVGAGQVNEGECSTRLGLLGWPAEGEELEIMRDIALCRLTGCRFHAQHVTTARGLNLIRAAKAEGLPVTCEVTPHHLLLDDSMIGEDYDTNYKVNPPLRTKADVAALRCGLADGTVDAIVTDHAPHATYEKDR
;
A
#
# COMPACT_ATOMS: atom_id res chain seq x y z
N MET A 1 2.25 -6.39 32.71
CA MET A 1 3.67 -6.87 32.74
C MET A 1 4.56 -5.71 32.31
N ALA A 2 5.70 -5.46 33.01
CA ALA A 2 6.61 -4.38 32.63
C ALA A 2 7.81 -4.92 31.83
N LEU A 3 8.23 -4.16 30.83
CA LEU A 3 9.41 -4.40 30.00
C LEU A 3 10.24 -3.12 29.95
N MET A 4 11.52 -3.23 30.23
CA MET A 4 12.50 -2.17 30.10
C MET A 4 13.43 -2.49 28.93
N LEU A 5 13.53 -1.57 27.98
CA LEU A 5 14.50 -1.61 26.90
C LEU A 5 15.57 -0.56 27.22
N LYS A 6 16.82 -1.00 27.41
CA LYS A 6 17.91 -0.14 27.84
C LYS A 6 18.90 0.16 26.72
N ASN A 7 19.50 1.34 26.77
CA ASN A 7 20.64 1.75 25.95
C ASN A 7 20.38 1.70 24.43
N ALA A 8 19.13 1.82 23.97
CA ALA A 8 18.81 1.82 22.56
C ALA A 8 19.01 3.22 21.95
N ARG A 9 19.55 3.32 20.73
CA ARG A 9 19.43 4.56 19.96
C ARG A 9 17.99 4.69 19.48
N LEU A 10 17.26 5.64 20.05
CA LEU A 10 15.88 5.93 19.67
C LEU A 10 15.91 6.93 18.49
N LEU A 11 15.25 6.55 17.41
CA LEU A 11 15.16 7.39 16.22
C LEU A 11 13.68 7.54 15.80
N ASP A 12 13.15 8.75 15.99
CA ASP A 12 11.82 9.14 15.52
C ASP A 12 11.87 10.50 14.81
N PRO A 13 11.94 10.49 13.47
CA PRO A 13 12.03 11.74 12.69
C PRO A 13 10.82 12.66 12.86
N GLN A 14 9.64 12.13 13.21
CA GLN A 14 8.41 12.91 13.34
C GLN A 14 8.51 13.92 14.48
N VAL A 15 9.19 13.54 15.57
CA VAL A 15 9.38 14.39 16.75
C VAL A 15 10.83 14.89 16.90
N GLY A 16 11.69 14.56 15.91
CA GLY A 16 13.09 14.95 15.92
C GLY A 16 13.93 14.24 16.97
N LEU A 17 13.51 13.04 17.42
CA LEU A 17 14.23 12.23 18.40
C LEU A 17 15.36 11.45 17.72
N ASP A 18 16.60 11.63 18.19
CA ASP A 18 17.77 10.81 17.82
C ASP A 18 18.77 10.84 18.98
N GLU A 19 18.55 9.96 19.95
CA GLU A 19 19.41 9.85 21.14
C GLU A 19 19.45 8.42 21.67
N VAL A 20 20.43 8.11 22.50
CA VAL A 20 20.49 6.84 23.25
C VAL A 20 19.73 7.02 24.54
N ALA A 21 18.67 6.23 24.73
CA ALA A 21 17.84 6.29 25.95
C ALA A 21 17.21 4.93 26.26
N ASP A 22 16.53 4.87 27.40
CA ASP A 22 15.76 3.73 27.86
C ASP A 22 14.28 3.92 27.58
N ILE A 23 13.55 2.82 27.38
CA ILE A 23 12.08 2.83 27.18
C ILE A 23 11.46 1.91 28.23
N LEU A 24 10.57 2.46 29.06
CA LEU A 24 9.75 1.68 29.98
C LEU A 24 8.37 1.41 29.34
N ILE A 25 8.03 0.13 29.21
CA ILE A 25 6.76 -0.34 28.66
C ILE A 25 5.97 -1.04 29.78
N ARG A 26 4.71 -0.66 29.97
CA ARG A 26 3.77 -1.35 30.87
C ARG A 26 2.46 -1.61 30.14
N ASP A 27 1.98 -2.83 30.25
CA ASP A 27 0.70 -3.26 29.66
C ASP A 27 0.54 -2.89 28.17
N GLY A 28 1.64 -3.10 27.42
CA GLY A 28 1.68 -2.83 25.97
C GLY A 28 1.79 -1.35 25.58
N ARG A 29 2.04 -0.44 26.54
CA ARG A 29 2.18 1.00 26.27
C ARG A 29 3.53 1.52 26.77
N ILE A 30 4.15 2.39 25.97
CA ILE A 30 5.30 3.17 26.42
C ILE A 30 4.79 4.17 27.48
N VAL A 31 5.34 4.07 28.70
CA VAL A 31 4.97 4.94 29.81
C VAL A 31 6.02 5.98 30.12
N GLU A 32 7.29 5.70 29.76
CA GLU A 32 8.39 6.63 29.98
C GLU A 32 9.52 6.37 28.99
N ILE A 33 10.17 7.43 28.55
CA ILE A 33 11.42 7.43 27.77
C ILE A 33 12.38 8.36 28.53
N GLY A 34 13.60 7.91 28.80
CA GLY A 34 14.56 8.70 29.55
C GLY A 34 15.90 7.97 29.74
N HIS A 35 16.76 8.52 30.57
CA HIS A 35 18.07 7.96 30.86
C HIS A 35 18.04 7.31 32.25
N ASP A 36 18.80 6.23 32.43
CA ASP A 36 18.99 5.54 33.70
C ASP A 36 17.67 5.18 34.41
N LEU A 37 16.65 4.80 33.63
CA LEU A 37 15.34 4.44 34.16
C LEU A 37 15.46 3.20 35.06
N GLU A 38 14.74 3.23 36.20
CA GLU A 38 14.66 2.12 37.12
C GLU A 38 13.35 1.34 36.98
N MET A 39 13.43 0.03 37.06
CA MET A 39 12.27 -0.84 37.01
C MET A 39 12.29 -1.84 38.19
N PRO A 40 11.38 -1.72 39.17
CA PRO A 40 11.39 -2.55 40.37
C PRO A 40 11.14 -4.04 40.12
N LYS A 41 10.31 -4.36 39.09
CA LYS A 41 9.98 -5.74 38.67
C LYS A 41 9.59 -5.78 37.20
N GLY A 42 10.12 -6.72 36.43
CA GLY A 42 9.79 -6.92 35.02
C GLY A 42 10.92 -7.60 34.25
N ILE A 43 10.85 -7.52 32.92
CA ILE A 43 11.89 -8.00 32.01
C ILE A 43 12.72 -6.80 31.58
N GLU A 44 14.04 -6.89 31.76
CA GLU A 44 14.98 -5.92 31.22
C GLU A 44 15.72 -6.53 30.02
N ARG A 45 15.90 -5.73 28.96
CA ARG A 45 16.66 -6.09 27.77
C ARG A 45 17.63 -4.97 27.44
N ASP A 46 18.90 -5.27 27.41
CA ASP A 46 19.93 -4.36 26.89
C ASP A 46 19.90 -4.38 25.36
N LEU A 47 19.70 -3.21 24.78
CA LEU A 47 19.68 -2.96 23.34
C LEU A 47 20.86 -2.10 22.88
N SER A 48 21.98 -2.12 23.61
CA SER A 48 23.20 -1.41 23.23
C SER A 48 23.58 -1.70 21.77
N GLY A 49 23.81 -0.66 21.00
CA GLY A 49 24.14 -0.75 19.56
C GLY A 49 22.94 -1.08 18.64
N LYS A 50 21.73 -1.17 19.17
CA LYS A 50 20.50 -1.31 18.37
C LYS A 50 19.84 0.03 18.17
N ILE A 51 19.13 0.15 17.05
CA ILE A 51 18.26 1.29 16.75
C ILE A 51 16.82 0.85 16.98
N VAL A 52 16.07 1.68 17.70
CA VAL A 52 14.62 1.51 17.90
C VAL A 52 13.92 2.64 17.18
N VAL A 53 12.98 2.29 16.33
CA VAL A 53 12.16 3.22 15.56
C VAL A 53 10.68 2.94 15.83
N PRO A 54 9.75 3.87 15.52
CA PRO A 54 8.33 3.54 15.43
C PRO A 54 8.11 2.34 14.51
N GLY A 55 7.15 1.47 14.87
CA GLY A 55 6.83 0.31 14.03
C GLY A 55 6.39 0.74 12.64
N LEU A 56 6.84 0.01 11.63
CA LEU A 56 6.49 0.30 10.24
C LEU A 56 4.99 0.07 10.00
N VAL A 57 4.41 0.84 9.08
CA VAL A 57 3.02 0.70 8.63
C VAL A 57 3.04 0.48 7.12
N ASP A 58 2.36 -0.58 6.66
CA ASP A 58 2.19 -0.84 5.24
C ASP A 58 0.73 -0.62 4.85
N MET A 59 0.48 0.35 3.99
CA MET A 59 -0.88 0.71 3.59
C MET A 59 -1.41 -0.13 2.43
N HIS A 60 -0.58 -1.03 1.85
CA HIS A 60 -0.94 -1.78 0.66
C HIS A 60 -0.38 -3.21 0.71
N VAL A 61 -1.23 -4.16 1.15
CA VAL A 61 -0.89 -5.58 1.19
C VAL A 61 -2.08 -6.46 0.79
N HIS A 62 -1.79 -7.64 0.24
CA HIS A 62 -2.79 -8.63 -0.14
C HIS A 62 -2.69 -9.85 0.78
N LEU A 63 -3.59 -9.95 1.76
CA LEU A 63 -3.59 -11.06 2.72
C LEU A 63 -4.20 -12.34 2.16
N ARG A 64 -4.78 -12.28 0.95
CA ARG A 64 -5.33 -13.42 0.19
C ARG A 64 -6.52 -14.15 0.82
N ASP A 65 -6.86 -13.87 2.04
CA ASP A 65 -7.87 -14.52 2.87
C ASP A 65 -9.04 -13.53 3.14
N PRO A 66 -10.27 -13.89 2.77
CA PRO A 66 -10.75 -15.21 2.35
C PRO A 66 -10.52 -15.56 0.86
N GLY A 67 -10.44 -16.86 0.59
CA GLY A 67 -10.68 -17.48 -0.73
C GLY A 67 -9.47 -17.74 -1.60
N PHE A 68 -8.28 -17.23 -1.24
CA PHE A 68 -7.01 -17.47 -1.95
C PHE A 68 -5.91 -17.93 -0.99
N GLU A 69 -6.27 -18.64 0.08
CA GLU A 69 -5.38 -19.07 1.16
C GLU A 69 -4.24 -19.97 0.67
N TYR A 70 -4.38 -20.57 -0.52
CA TYR A 70 -3.31 -21.33 -1.16
C TYR A 70 -2.11 -20.47 -1.62
N LYS A 71 -2.28 -19.13 -1.68
CA LYS A 71 -1.21 -18.17 -1.98
C LYS A 71 -0.60 -17.59 -0.70
N GLY A 72 -1.39 -17.53 0.36
CA GLY A 72 -1.08 -16.94 1.65
C GLY A 72 -2.35 -16.70 2.44
N ASP A 73 -2.27 -16.56 3.75
CA ASP A 73 -3.39 -16.30 4.64
C ASP A 73 -3.08 -15.21 5.66
N ILE A 74 -4.07 -14.77 6.44
CA ILE A 74 -3.88 -13.70 7.43
C ILE A 74 -2.79 -14.05 8.44
N GLU A 75 -2.65 -15.31 8.85
CA GLU A 75 -1.62 -15.73 9.80
C GLU A 75 -0.22 -15.60 9.21
N SER A 76 0.01 -16.22 8.05
CA SER A 76 1.32 -16.24 7.38
C SER A 76 1.77 -14.86 6.96
N GLU A 77 0.85 -14.06 6.38
CA GLU A 77 1.19 -12.74 5.84
C GLU A 77 1.43 -11.70 6.95
N THR A 78 0.64 -11.74 8.03
CA THR A 78 0.89 -10.87 9.18
C THR A 78 2.15 -11.28 9.95
N LYS A 79 2.50 -12.58 9.94
CA LYS A 79 3.77 -13.07 10.49
C LYS A 79 4.97 -12.57 9.67
N ALA A 80 4.86 -12.59 8.34
CA ALA A 80 5.88 -12.03 7.46
C ALA A 80 6.03 -10.51 7.69
N ALA A 81 4.92 -9.78 7.79
CA ALA A 81 4.90 -8.36 8.10
C ALA A 81 5.59 -8.06 9.44
N ALA A 82 5.23 -8.77 10.52
CA ALA A 82 5.85 -8.59 11.82
C ALA A 82 7.35 -8.91 11.82
N HIS A 83 7.78 -9.92 11.06
CA HIS A 83 9.19 -10.25 10.86
C HIS A 83 9.95 -9.13 10.12
N GLY A 84 9.27 -8.43 9.20
CA GLY A 84 9.77 -7.25 8.49
C GLY A 84 9.75 -5.96 9.33
N GLY A 85 9.25 -5.99 10.57
CA GLY A 85 9.15 -4.81 11.45
C GLY A 85 7.87 -4.00 11.29
N PHE A 86 6.88 -4.51 10.55
CA PHE A 86 5.58 -3.86 10.42
C PHE A 86 4.70 -4.16 11.63
N THR A 87 4.11 -3.12 12.20
CA THR A 87 3.19 -3.21 13.33
C THR A 87 1.73 -3.06 12.91
N ALA A 88 1.50 -2.55 11.71
CA ALA A 88 0.19 -2.46 11.09
C ALA A 88 0.28 -2.64 9.57
N VAL A 89 -0.74 -3.27 9.00
CA VAL A 89 -0.90 -3.44 7.55
C VAL A 89 -2.34 -3.11 7.15
N CYS A 90 -2.56 -2.63 5.91
CA CYS A 90 -3.88 -2.41 5.35
C CYS A 90 -4.15 -3.42 4.23
N ALA A 91 -5.15 -4.29 4.46
CA ALA A 91 -5.51 -5.34 3.52
C ALA A 91 -6.34 -4.80 2.35
N MET A 92 -5.95 -5.14 1.11
CA MET A 92 -6.70 -4.83 -0.10
C MET A 92 -7.94 -5.73 -0.25
N PRO A 93 -9.01 -5.24 -0.94
CA PRO A 93 -10.32 -5.90 -0.95
C PRO A 93 -10.47 -7.04 -1.94
N ASN A 94 -9.46 -7.33 -2.77
CA ASN A 94 -9.51 -8.29 -3.88
C ASN A 94 -9.40 -9.77 -3.43
N THR A 95 -10.21 -10.13 -2.46
CA THR A 95 -10.40 -11.48 -1.90
C THR A 95 -11.54 -12.23 -2.63
N ASN A 96 -11.85 -13.45 -2.21
CA ASN A 96 -12.97 -14.22 -2.73
C ASN A 96 -13.78 -14.90 -1.59
N PRO A 97 -14.96 -14.36 -1.22
CA PRO A 97 -15.62 -13.22 -1.86
C PRO A 97 -14.86 -11.91 -1.67
N VAL A 98 -15.11 -10.95 -2.58
CA VAL A 98 -14.55 -9.59 -2.51
C VAL A 98 -14.99 -8.91 -1.21
N CYS A 99 -14.11 -8.09 -0.64
CA CYS A 99 -14.44 -7.29 0.55
C CYS A 99 -15.26 -6.05 0.15
N ASP A 100 -16.51 -6.26 -0.31
CA ASP A 100 -17.45 -5.25 -0.78
C ASP A 100 -18.67 -5.05 0.12
N ASN A 101 -18.67 -5.68 1.30
CA ASN A 101 -19.71 -5.59 2.31
C ASN A 101 -19.15 -5.78 3.72
N ALA A 102 -19.94 -5.40 4.73
CA ALA A 102 -19.55 -5.44 6.13
C ALA A 102 -19.18 -6.84 6.65
N THR A 103 -19.83 -7.89 6.16
CA THR A 103 -19.59 -9.28 6.61
C THR A 103 -18.13 -9.70 6.35
N ILE A 104 -17.57 -9.30 5.19
CA ILE A 104 -16.17 -9.64 4.86
C ILE A 104 -15.20 -8.76 5.67
N VAL A 105 -15.54 -7.47 5.88
CA VAL A 105 -14.75 -6.59 6.77
C VAL A 105 -14.64 -7.21 8.17
N GLU A 106 -15.77 -7.61 8.77
CA GLU A 106 -15.79 -8.26 10.09
C GLU A 106 -15.03 -9.59 10.10
N TYR A 107 -15.18 -10.39 9.05
CA TYR A 107 -14.45 -11.65 8.93
C TYR A 107 -12.94 -11.42 9.01
N VAL A 108 -12.40 -10.51 8.19
CA VAL A 108 -10.95 -10.23 8.15
C VAL A 108 -10.47 -9.70 9.51
N GLN A 109 -11.19 -8.77 10.11
CA GLN A 109 -10.81 -8.20 11.41
C GLN A 109 -10.84 -9.25 12.53
N ARG A 110 -11.89 -10.07 12.59
CA ARG A 110 -12.00 -11.13 13.59
C ARG A 110 -10.88 -12.13 13.43
N LYS A 111 -10.65 -12.65 12.21
CA LYS A 111 -9.58 -13.62 11.96
C LYS A 111 -8.20 -13.01 12.28
N ALA A 112 -7.96 -11.76 11.89
CA ALA A 112 -6.73 -11.06 12.26
C ALA A 112 -6.56 -10.89 13.77
N SER A 113 -7.64 -10.70 14.54
CA SER A 113 -7.56 -10.63 16.00
C SER A 113 -7.27 -11.97 16.67
N GLU A 114 -7.60 -13.09 16.01
CA GLU A 114 -7.39 -14.45 16.52
C GLU A 114 -5.99 -14.98 16.21
N VAL A 115 -5.48 -14.74 14.99
CA VAL A 115 -4.24 -15.35 14.49
C VAL A 115 -3.17 -14.35 14.02
N GLY A 116 -3.49 -13.06 13.94
CA GLY A 116 -2.59 -12.04 13.39
C GLY A 116 -1.42 -11.70 14.30
N PHE A 117 -0.27 -11.40 13.69
CA PHE A 117 0.98 -11.01 14.35
C PHE A 117 1.19 -9.48 14.36
N CYS A 118 0.42 -8.73 13.58
CA CYS A 118 0.37 -7.27 13.58
C CYS A 118 -1.08 -6.79 13.43
N ARG A 119 -1.30 -5.49 13.59
CA ARG A 119 -2.64 -4.91 13.43
C ARG A 119 -3.03 -4.95 11.94
N VAL A 120 -4.22 -5.46 11.65
CA VAL A 120 -4.80 -5.45 10.30
C VAL A 120 -5.89 -4.38 10.23
N LEU A 121 -5.71 -3.43 9.32
CA LEU A 121 -6.71 -2.50 8.85
C LEU A 121 -7.31 -3.05 7.55
N VAL A 122 -8.55 -2.70 7.24
CA VAL A 122 -9.26 -3.26 6.09
C VAL A 122 -9.69 -2.12 5.17
N SER A 123 -9.32 -2.20 3.90
CA SER A 123 -9.96 -1.41 2.84
C SER A 123 -11.15 -2.18 2.26
N GLY A 124 -12.25 -1.45 2.00
CA GLY A 124 -13.39 -2.00 1.28
C GLY A 124 -13.30 -1.74 -0.22
N ALA A 125 -14.02 -2.53 -1.01
CA ALA A 125 -14.15 -2.26 -2.44
C ALA A 125 -14.98 -1.00 -2.71
N LEU A 126 -14.66 -0.26 -3.77
CA LEU A 126 -15.45 0.86 -4.29
C LEU A 126 -16.75 0.34 -4.92
N THR A 127 -16.65 -0.77 -5.65
CA THR A 127 -17.77 -1.34 -6.39
C THR A 127 -17.97 -2.82 -6.05
N GLN A 128 -19.21 -3.29 -6.19
CA GLN A 128 -19.58 -4.68 -5.93
C GLN A 128 -18.81 -5.62 -6.86
N GLY A 129 -18.11 -6.58 -6.25
CA GLY A 129 -17.30 -7.57 -6.97
C GLY A 129 -16.14 -6.97 -7.77
N LEU A 130 -15.71 -5.72 -7.50
CA LEU A 130 -14.66 -4.98 -8.25
C LEU A 130 -14.99 -4.85 -9.76
N LYS A 131 -16.26 -4.66 -10.09
CA LYS A 131 -16.72 -4.65 -11.50
C LYS A 131 -16.84 -3.25 -12.10
N GLY A 132 -16.76 -2.19 -11.28
CA GLY A 132 -16.94 -0.82 -11.75
C GLY A 132 -18.39 -0.45 -12.15
N GLU A 133 -19.40 -1.27 -11.80
CA GLU A 133 -20.78 -1.15 -12.29
C GLU A 133 -21.75 -0.64 -11.22
N VAL A 134 -21.63 -1.13 -10.01
CA VAL A 134 -22.53 -0.85 -8.87
C VAL A 134 -21.72 -0.47 -7.65
N LEU A 135 -22.09 0.61 -6.96
CA LEU A 135 -21.45 1.01 -5.71
C LEU A 135 -21.55 -0.09 -4.65
N SER A 136 -20.49 -0.25 -3.87
CA SER A 136 -20.54 -1.07 -2.66
C SER A 136 -21.24 -0.33 -1.51
N GLU A 137 -21.55 -1.05 -0.45
CA GLU A 137 -22.21 -0.50 0.77
C GLU A 137 -21.17 0.17 1.69
N MET A 138 -20.52 1.25 1.20
CA MET A 138 -19.41 1.91 1.91
C MET A 138 -19.78 2.35 3.32
N GLY A 139 -20.99 2.90 3.52
CA GLY A 139 -21.44 3.35 4.84
C GLY A 139 -21.50 2.23 5.87
N ASP A 140 -22.00 1.07 5.46
CA ASP A 140 -22.06 -0.11 6.31
C ASP A 140 -20.66 -0.67 6.59
N MET A 141 -19.80 -0.75 5.58
CA MET A 141 -18.40 -1.15 5.78
C MET A 141 -17.63 -0.20 6.71
N VAL A 142 -17.86 1.11 6.64
CA VAL A 142 -17.26 2.09 7.58
C VAL A 142 -17.73 1.87 9.00
N ALA A 143 -19.03 1.61 9.21
CA ALA A 143 -19.57 1.31 10.52
C ALA A 143 -18.95 0.04 11.15
N HIS A 144 -18.47 -0.89 10.30
CA HIS A 144 -17.80 -2.12 10.69
C HIS A 144 -16.26 -2.05 10.60
N GLY A 145 -15.70 -0.85 10.36
CA GLY A 145 -14.28 -0.58 10.55
C GLY A 145 -13.43 -0.52 9.27
N ALA A 146 -14.02 -0.43 8.08
CA ALA A 146 -13.26 -0.11 6.87
C ALA A 146 -12.64 1.29 6.97
N VAL A 147 -11.36 1.40 6.64
CA VAL A 147 -10.58 2.65 6.79
C VAL A 147 -10.37 3.40 5.48
N ALA A 148 -10.49 2.74 4.34
CA ALA A 148 -10.29 3.26 3.00
C ALA A 148 -11.11 2.45 1.99
N PHE A 149 -11.17 2.91 0.73
CA PHE A 149 -11.85 2.21 -0.34
C PHE A 149 -11.00 2.16 -1.60
N THR A 150 -11.00 1.02 -2.27
CA THR A 150 -10.26 0.81 -3.54
C THR A 150 -10.86 -0.36 -4.33
N ASP A 151 -10.78 -0.29 -5.65
CA ASP A 151 -10.96 -1.48 -6.52
C ASP A 151 -9.59 -1.95 -7.01
N ASP A 152 -8.65 -2.11 -6.06
CA ASP A 152 -7.26 -2.45 -6.36
C ASP A 152 -7.12 -3.66 -7.29
N GLY A 153 -6.18 -3.52 -8.24
CA GLY A 153 -5.86 -4.47 -9.29
C GLY A 153 -6.66 -4.26 -10.60
N ARG A 154 -7.62 -3.31 -10.64
CA ARG A 154 -8.41 -3.04 -11.87
C ARG A 154 -8.73 -1.56 -12.12
N GLY A 155 -8.94 -0.76 -11.08
CA GLY A 155 -9.46 0.59 -11.21
C GLY A 155 -10.93 0.66 -11.68
N VAL A 156 -11.58 1.80 -11.45
CA VAL A 156 -12.94 2.07 -11.90
C VAL A 156 -12.87 2.81 -13.23
N GLN A 157 -13.21 2.15 -14.34
CA GLN A 157 -13.01 2.67 -15.68
C GLN A 157 -14.01 3.78 -16.06
N ASP A 158 -15.27 3.68 -15.61
CA ASP A 158 -16.28 4.72 -15.88
C ASP A 158 -16.09 5.95 -15.00
N SER A 159 -15.80 7.10 -15.59
CA SER A 159 -15.58 8.35 -14.86
C SER A 159 -16.80 8.82 -14.06
N GLY A 160 -18.02 8.51 -14.52
CA GLY A 160 -19.25 8.82 -13.80
C GLY A 160 -19.42 7.93 -12.56
N MET A 161 -19.05 6.65 -12.64
CA MET A 161 -18.99 5.75 -11.50
C MET A 161 -17.92 6.22 -10.51
N MET A 162 -16.71 6.52 -11.00
CA MET A 162 -15.62 6.99 -10.14
C MET A 162 -15.99 8.28 -9.39
N ARG A 163 -16.66 9.22 -10.06
CA ARG A 163 -17.21 10.40 -9.39
C ARG A 163 -18.17 10.01 -8.25
N ARG A 164 -19.10 9.08 -8.51
CA ARG A 164 -20.08 8.64 -7.50
C ARG A 164 -19.39 7.95 -6.32
N THR A 165 -18.34 7.14 -6.56
CA THR A 165 -17.56 6.53 -5.48
C THR A 165 -16.88 7.60 -4.60
N MET A 166 -16.27 8.62 -5.22
CA MET A 166 -15.63 9.73 -4.50
C MET A 166 -16.64 10.57 -3.69
N ASP A 167 -17.79 10.92 -4.29
CA ASP A 167 -18.86 11.65 -3.59
C ASP A 167 -19.42 10.85 -2.42
N TYR A 168 -19.47 9.52 -2.50
CA TYR A 168 -19.97 8.66 -1.45
C TYR A 168 -18.92 8.46 -0.34
N ALA A 169 -17.68 8.13 -0.68
CA ALA A 169 -16.59 7.93 0.28
C ALA A 169 -16.31 9.19 1.11
N LYS A 170 -16.42 10.38 0.48
CA LYS A 170 -16.24 11.67 1.14
C LYS A 170 -17.20 11.87 2.32
N GLN A 171 -18.44 11.37 2.25
CA GLN A 171 -19.42 11.53 3.32
C GLN A 171 -18.96 10.91 4.65
N PHE A 172 -18.08 9.91 4.58
CA PHE A 172 -17.52 9.19 5.72
C PHE A 172 -16.10 9.63 6.06
N ASP A 173 -15.59 10.68 5.41
CA ASP A 173 -14.19 11.11 5.52
C ASP A 173 -13.21 9.95 5.26
N ARG A 174 -13.45 9.18 4.19
CA ARG A 174 -12.57 8.10 3.77
C ARG A 174 -11.85 8.46 2.49
N VAL A 175 -10.61 7.96 2.38
CA VAL A 175 -9.80 8.12 1.17
C VAL A 175 -10.22 7.09 0.13
N VAL A 176 -10.26 7.53 -1.12
CA VAL A 176 -10.35 6.65 -2.30
C VAL A 176 -8.94 6.41 -2.81
N MET A 177 -8.52 5.14 -2.80
CA MET A 177 -7.23 4.69 -3.31
C MET A 177 -7.44 4.05 -4.67
N CYS A 178 -6.56 4.30 -5.63
CA CYS A 178 -6.72 3.79 -6.98
C CYS A 178 -5.45 3.13 -7.50
N HIS A 179 -5.61 1.89 -7.93
CA HIS A 179 -4.71 1.25 -8.87
C HIS A 179 -4.99 1.86 -10.24
N CYS A 180 -4.19 2.86 -10.61
CA CYS A 180 -4.46 3.66 -11.80
C CYS A 180 -4.04 2.90 -13.07
N GLN A 181 -5.04 2.40 -13.82
CA GLN A 181 -4.84 1.58 -15.00
C GLN A 181 -6.00 1.73 -15.96
N ASP A 182 -5.81 2.43 -17.08
CA ASP A 182 -6.75 2.45 -18.19
C ASP A 182 -6.71 1.09 -18.92
N GLU A 183 -7.72 0.26 -18.69
CA GLU A 183 -7.84 -1.09 -19.25
C GLU A 183 -7.86 -1.09 -20.78
N GLY A 184 -8.39 -0.02 -21.40
CA GLY A 184 -8.46 0.14 -22.85
C GLY A 184 -7.08 0.32 -23.49
N LEU A 185 -6.15 0.95 -22.75
CA LEU A 185 -4.78 1.16 -23.22
C LEU A 185 -3.86 -0.01 -22.88
N VAL A 186 -3.94 -0.51 -21.66
CA VAL A 186 -2.99 -1.53 -21.19
C VAL A 186 -3.31 -2.90 -21.77
N GLY A 187 -4.58 -3.23 -21.98
CA GLY A 187 -5.02 -4.49 -22.59
C GLY A 187 -4.38 -5.71 -21.93
N ALA A 188 -3.69 -6.52 -22.74
CA ALA A 188 -2.94 -7.70 -22.30
C ALA A 188 -1.43 -7.43 -22.14
N GLY A 189 -1.03 -6.19 -21.88
CA GLY A 189 0.36 -5.79 -21.66
C GLY A 189 1.04 -6.64 -20.57
N GLN A 190 2.29 -6.93 -20.76
CA GLN A 190 3.05 -7.83 -19.87
C GLN A 190 4.28 -7.15 -19.26
N VAL A 191 4.86 -6.21 -19.98
CA VAL A 191 6.05 -5.44 -19.58
C VAL A 191 5.89 -4.00 -20.05
N ASN A 192 6.70 -3.09 -19.54
CA ASN A 192 6.70 -1.69 -20.00
C ASN A 192 6.81 -1.59 -21.53
N GLU A 193 5.92 -0.79 -22.14
CA GLU A 193 5.98 -0.54 -23.57
C GLU A 193 7.19 0.31 -23.94
N GLY A 194 7.97 -0.15 -24.90
CA GLY A 194 9.18 0.53 -25.34
C GLY A 194 10.27 -0.42 -25.81
N GLU A 195 11.50 -0.12 -25.48
CA GLU A 195 12.67 -0.95 -25.85
C GLU A 195 12.56 -2.37 -25.27
N CYS A 196 12.16 -2.51 -24.01
CA CYS A 196 12.03 -3.80 -23.34
C CYS A 196 11.00 -4.69 -24.04
N SER A 197 9.79 -4.24 -24.26
CA SER A 197 8.73 -5.01 -24.91
C SER A 197 9.11 -5.40 -26.34
N THR A 198 9.73 -4.50 -27.09
CA THR A 198 10.19 -4.73 -28.46
C THR A 198 11.29 -5.79 -28.50
N ARG A 199 12.30 -5.66 -27.62
CA ARG A 199 13.44 -6.60 -27.54
C ARG A 199 13.01 -8.01 -27.16
N LEU A 200 12.06 -8.13 -26.25
CA LEU A 200 11.58 -9.42 -25.73
C LEU A 200 10.44 -10.01 -26.56
N GLY A 201 9.84 -9.25 -27.49
CA GLY A 201 8.68 -9.69 -28.25
C GLY A 201 7.42 -9.87 -27.38
N LEU A 202 7.35 -9.16 -26.25
CA LEU A 202 6.23 -9.19 -25.33
C LEU A 202 5.27 -8.01 -25.59
N LEU A 203 3.99 -8.17 -25.22
CA LEU A 203 3.03 -7.09 -25.32
C LEU A 203 3.40 -5.96 -24.36
N GLY A 204 3.46 -4.75 -24.93
CA GLY A 204 3.76 -3.55 -24.17
C GLY A 204 2.58 -3.08 -23.29
N TRP A 205 2.93 -2.49 -22.18
CA TRP A 205 2.03 -1.80 -21.26
C TRP A 205 2.39 -0.32 -21.25
N PRO A 206 1.65 0.53 -21.98
CA PRO A 206 1.98 1.93 -22.10
C PRO A 206 1.92 2.65 -20.75
N ALA A 207 2.86 3.56 -20.52
CA ALA A 207 2.89 4.40 -19.32
C ALA A 207 1.63 5.28 -19.22
N GLU A 208 1.11 5.68 -20.36
CA GLU A 208 -0.10 6.49 -20.48
C GLU A 208 -1.34 5.83 -19.86
N GLY A 209 -1.35 4.49 -19.74
CA GLY A 209 -2.44 3.79 -19.06
C GLY A 209 -2.56 4.18 -17.57
N GLU A 210 -1.42 4.37 -16.89
CA GLU A 210 -1.38 4.89 -15.52
C GLU A 210 -1.66 6.40 -15.49
N GLU A 211 -0.98 7.15 -16.35
CA GLU A 211 -0.98 8.61 -16.34
C GLU A 211 -2.36 9.22 -16.61
N LEU A 212 -3.11 8.65 -17.55
CA LEU A 212 -4.46 9.14 -17.90
C LEU A 212 -5.45 8.90 -16.77
N GLU A 213 -5.37 7.77 -16.09
CA GLU A 213 -6.25 7.51 -14.96
C GLU A 213 -5.89 8.39 -13.76
N ILE A 214 -4.61 8.62 -13.46
CA ILE A 214 -4.17 9.60 -12.45
C ILE A 214 -4.72 11.00 -12.80
N MET A 215 -4.59 11.44 -14.05
CA MET A 215 -5.09 12.75 -14.48
C MET A 215 -6.61 12.87 -14.32
N ARG A 216 -7.36 11.84 -14.71
CA ARG A 216 -8.82 11.76 -14.53
C ARG A 216 -9.20 11.88 -13.06
N ASP A 217 -8.55 11.10 -12.20
CA ASP A 217 -8.91 11.03 -10.78
C ASP A 217 -8.51 12.28 -10.01
N ILE A 218 -7.42 12.96 -10.39
CA ILE A 218 -7.11 14.31 -9.89
C ILE A 218 -8.21 15.30 -10.28
N ALA A 219 -8.71 15.25 -11.52
CA ALA A 219 -9.82 16.12 -11.94
C ALA A 219 -11.10 15.84 -11.15
N LEU A 220 -11.41 14.59 -10.86
CA LEU A 220 -12.53 14.18 -10.02
C LEU A 220 -12.33 14.53 -8.54
N CYS A 221 -11.12 14.41 -8.02
CA CYS A 221 -10.75 14.88 -6.68
C CYS A 221 -11.01 16.41 -6.56
N ARG A 222 -10.60 17.19 -7.55
CA ARG A 222 -10.88 18.64 -7.59
C ARG A 222 -12.38 18.94 -7.62
N LEU A 223 -13.16 18.17 -8.39
CA LEU A 223 -14.61 18.34 -8.51
C LEU A 223 -15.36 17.99 -7.23
N THR A 224 -15.00 16.88 -6.60
CA THR A 224 -15.72 16.33 -5.44
C THR A 224 -15.17 16.82 -4.11
N GLY A 225 -13.88 17.16 -4.05
CA GLY A 225 -13.13 17.43 -2.82
C GLY A 225 -12.91 16.18 -1.97
N CYS A 226 -13.05 14.97 -2.54
CA CYS A 226 -12.71 13.71 -1.88
C CYS A 226 -11.19 13.57 -1.78
N ARG A 227 -10.70 12.95 -0.71
CA ARG A 227 -9.29 12.55 -0.62
C ARG A 227 -9.00 11.44 -1.62
N PHE A 228 -7.98 11.64 -2.45
CA PHE A 228 -7.52 10.69 -3.45
C PHE A 228 -6.10 10.23 -3.16
N HIS A 229 -5.84 8.94 -3.29
CA HIS A 229 -4.53 8.35 -3.14
C HIS A 229 -4.20 7.50 -4.36
N ALA A 230 -3.15 7.87 -5.10
CA ALA A 230 -2.65 7.06 -6.22
C ALA A 230 -1.75 5.95 -5.67
N GLN A 231 -2.17 4.69 -5.85
CA GLN A 231 -1.42 3.51 -5.42
C GLN A 231 -0.21 3.28 -6.35
N HIS A 232 0.87 2.74 -5.79
CA HIS A 232 2.09 2.26 -6.46
C HIS A 232 2.44 3.01 -7.77
N VAL A 233 2.56 4.33 -7.71
CA VAL A 233 2.91 5.16 -8.88
C VAL A 233 4.25 4.72 -9.45
N THR A 234 4.32 4.55 -10.79
CA THR A 234 5.50 4.03 -11.46
C THR A 234 6.10 4.97 -12.48
N THR A 235 5.38 5.99 -12.97
CA THR A 235 5.81 6.86 -14.05
C THR A 235 6.22 8.24 -13.57
N ALA A 236 7.26 8.80 -14.17
CA ALA A 236 7.73 10.17 -13.92
C ALA A 236 6.64 11.21 -14.19
N ARG A 237 5.83 10.99 -15.22
CA ARG A 237 4.76 11.91 -15.60
C ARG A 237 3.57 11.83 -14.66
N GLY A 238 3.17 10.61 -14.23
CA GLY A 238 2.15 10.40 -13.20
C GLY A 238 2.54 11.12 -11.89
N LEU A 239 3.79 10.97 -11.47
CA LEU A 239 4.31 11.66 -10.29
C LEU A 239 4.27 13.19 -10.45
N ASN A 240 4.58 13.73 -11.65
CA ASN A 240 4.51 15.17 -11.90
C ASN A 240 3.07 15.70 -11.87
N LEU A 241 2.08 14.93 -12.33
CA LEU A 241 0.65 15.27 -12.19
C LEU A 241 0.26 15.38 -10.70
N ILE A 242 0.69 14.44 -9.88
CA ILE A 242 0.46 14.44 -8.43
C ILE A 242 1.13 15.64 -7.77
N ARG A 243 2.39 15.93 -8.13
CA ARG A 243 3.13 17.12 -7.64
C ARG A 243 2.38 18.41 -7.93
N ALA A 244 1.87 18.57 -9.16
CA ALA A 244 1.09 19.72 -9.54
C ALA A 244 -0.23 19.81 -8.74
N ALA A 245 -0.93 18.71 -8.56
CA ALA A 245 -2.17 18.66 -7.77
C ALA A 245 -1.94 19.05 -6.30
N LYS A 246 -0.84 18.59 -5.70
CA LYS A 246 -0.45 18.98 -4.34
C LYS A 246 -0.13 20.48 -4.25
N ALA A 247 0.57 21.03 -5.24
CA ALA A 247 0.86 22.46 -5.29
C ALA A 247 -0.40 23.33 -5.42
N GLU A 248 -1.48 22.81 -6.01
CA GLU A 248 -2.80 23.43 -6.02
C GLU A 248 -3.54 23.31 -4.67
N GLY A 249 -3.01 22.56 -3.70
CA GLY A 249 -3.67 22.32 -2.41
C GLY A 249 -4.76 21.25 -2.46
N LEU A 250 -4.81 20.41 -3.50
CA LEU A 250 -5.75 19.29 -3.55
C LEU A 250 -5.37 18.20 -2.55
N PRO A 251 -6.35 17.50 -1.96
CA PRO A 251 -6.12 16.41 -1.02
C PRO A 251 -5.70 15.12 -1.75
N VAL A 252 -4.57 15.19 -2.44
CA VAL A 252 -3.97 14.09 -3.22
C VAL A 252 -2.71 13.61 -2.53
N THR A 253 -2.60 12.28 -2.41
CA THR A 253 -1.40 11.60 -1.92
C THR A 253 -1.02 10.46 -2.86
N CYS A 254 0.19 9.93 -2.72
CA CYS A 254 0.62 8.76 -3.49
C CYS A 254 1.62 7.90 -2.73
N GLU A 255 1.74 6.68 -3.20
CA GLU A 255 2.70 5.71 -2.72
C GLU A 255 3.57 5.15 -3.86
N VAL A 256 4.73 4.62 -3.50
CA VAL A 256 5.63 3.89 -4.40
C VAL A 256 6.08 2.60 -3.73
N THR A 257 6.52 1.63 -4.50
CA THR A 257 7.01 0.37 -3.94
C THR A 257 8.55 0.28 -3.99
N PRO A 258 9.20 -0.53 -3.13
CA PRO A 258 10.63 -0.75 -3.17
C PRO A 258 11.12 -1.25 -4.53
N HIS A 259 10.37 -2.15 -5.18
CA HIS A 259 10.77 -2.69 -6.48
C HIS A 259 10.72 -1.63 -7.58
N HIS A 260 9.74 -0.70 -7.59
CA HIS A 260 9.72 0.42 -8.53
C HIS A 260 10.75 1.52 -8.22
N LEU A 261 11.29 1.56 -7.00
CA LEU A 261 12.41 2.45 -6.63
C LEU A 261 13.78 1.87 -6.97
N LEU A 262 13.90 0.55 -7.15
CA LEU A 262 15.18 -0.13 -7.24
C LEU A 262 15.41 -0.86 -8.56
N LEU A 263 14.35 -1.38 -9.18
CA LEU A 263 14.41 -2.20 -10.40
C LEU A 263 13.85 -1.42 -11.58
N ASP A 264 14.37 -1.70 -12.77
CA ASP A 264 13.92 -1.12 -14.03
C ASP A 264 13.72 -2.21 -15.10
N ASP A 265 13.05 -1.87 -16.18
CA ASP A 265 12.67 -2.78 -17.25
C ASP A 265 13.86 -3.38 -18.01
N SER A 266 15.04 -2.76 -17.95
CA SER A 266 16.26 -3.31 -18.58
C SER A 266 16.80 -4.54 -17.86
N MET A 267 16.33 -4.81 -16.63
CA MET A 267 16.72 -5.98 -15.84
C MET A 267 15.99 -7.26 -16.26
N ILE A 268 14.93 -7.15 -17.06
CA ILE A 268 14.19 -8.30 -17.59
C ILE A 268 15.02 -8.91 -18.70
N GLY A 269 15.51 -10.13 -18.47
CA GLY A 269 16.36 -10.87 -19.41
C GLY A 269 15.57 -11.65 -20.46
N GLU A 270 16.33 -12.26 -21.41
CA GLU A 270 15.77 -13.18 -22.43
C GLU A 270 15.41 -14.56 -21.86
N ASP A 271 15.69 -14.79 -20.57
CA ASP A 271 15.26 -15.97 -19.82
C ASP A 271 13.82 -15.87 -19.34
N TYR A 272 13.19 -14.69 -19.52
CA TYR A 272 11.81 -14.41 -19.13
C TYR A 272 11.51 -14.74 -17.66
N ASP A 273 12.43 -14.42 -16.75
CA ASP A 273 12.22 -14.65 -15.31
C ASP A 273 10.96 -13.94 -14.82
N THR A 274 9.92 -14.72 -14.50
CA THR A 274 8.62 -14.24 -14.07
C THR A 274 8.66 -13.52 -12.72
N ASN A 275 9.76 -13.58 -11.97
CA ASN A 275 9.94 -12.79 -10.75
C ASN A 275 10.03 -11.28 -11.02
N TYR A 276 10.39 -10.88 -12.23
CA TYR A 276 10.34 -9.48 -12.67
C TYR A 276 8.95 -9.03 -13.15
N LYS A 277 7.97 -9.94 -13.26
CA LYS A 277 6.62 -9.60 -13.68
C LYS A 277 5.82 -9.10 -12.49
N VAL A 278 5.50 -7.81 -12.52
CA VAL A 278 4.67 -7.11 -11.51
C VAL A 278 3.59 -6.29 -12.21
N ASN A 279 2.56 -5.91 -11.49
CA ASN A 279 1.49 -5.03 -11.93
C ASN A 279 1.36 -3.87 -10.93
N PRO A 280 1.64 -2.61 -11.34
CA PRO A 280 2.10 -2.15 -12.67
C PRO A 280 3.52 -2.66 -13.00
N PRO A 281 3.92 -2.65 -14.30
CA PRO A 281 5.22 -3.18 -14.71
C PRO A 281 6.38 -2.30 -14.24
N LEU A 282 7.56 -2.89 -14.12
CA LEU A 282 8.82 -2.15 -13.96
C LEU A 282 8.97 -1.18 -15.12
N ARG A 283 9.30 0.08 -14.84
CA ARG A 283 9.43 1.16 -15.82
C ARG A 283 10.91 1.44 -16.15
N THR A 284 11.15 2.50 -16.88
CA THR A 284 12.49 2.90 -17.31
C THR A 284 13.38 3.38 -16.15
N LYS A 285 14.70 3.39 -16.37
CA LYS A 285 15.64 4.02 -15.41
C LYS A 285 15.33 5.47 -15.13
N ALA A 286 14.77 6.20 -16.11
CA ALA A 286 14.37 7.59 -15.92
C ALA A 286 13.19 7.71 -14.96
N ASP A 287 12.21 6.79 -15.05
CA ASP A 287 11.10 6.74 -14.12
C ASP A 287 11.56 6.41 -12.71
N VAL A 288 12.41 5.39 -12.54
CA VAL A 288 13.02 5.05 -11.24
C VAL A 288 13.73 6.25 -10.62
N ALA A 289 14.52 6.99 -11.41
CA ALA A 289 15.21 8.19 -10.94
C ALA A 289 14.22 9.28 -10.50
N ALA A 290 13.13 9.49 -11.26
CA ALA A 290 12.09 10.46 -10.93
C ALA A 290 11.36 10.10 -9.64
N LEU A 291 11.01 8.81 -9.43
CA LEU A 291 10.37 8.33 -8.19
C LEU A 291 11.27 8.57 -6.98
N ARG A 292 12.57 8.28 -7.08
CA ARG A 292 13.55 8.55 -6.01
C ARG A 292 13.65 10.04 -5.69
N CYS A 293 13.66 10.91 -6.71
CA CYS A 293 13.61 12.35 -6.51
C CYS A 293 12.31 12.77 -5.81
N GLY A 294 11.17 12.21 -6.22
CA GLY A 294 9.86 12.47 -5.61
C GLY A 294 9.76 12.01 -4.15
N LEU A 295 10.45 10.95 -3.78
CA LEU A 295 10.56 10.54 -2.38
C LEU A 295 11.41 11.55 -1.59
N ALA A 296 12.51 12.03 -2.16
CA ALA A 296 13.42 12.97 -1.50
C ALA A 296 12.80 14.36 -1.34
N ASP A 297 11.98 14.83 -2.30
CA ASP A 297 11.33 16.14 -2.26
C ASP A 297 9.97 16.16 -1.55
N GLY A 298 9.48 14.98 -1.06
CA GLY A 298 8.22 14.85 -0.34
C GLY A 298 6.98 14.81 -1.25
N THR A 299 7.12 14.67 -2.56
CA THR A 299 6.00 14.43 -3.47
C THR A 299 5.37 13.06 -3.21
N VAL A 300 6.20 12.04 -2.96
CA VAL A 300 5.77 10.71 -2.53
C VAL A 300 5.53 10.71 -1.03
N ASP A 301 4.35 10.24 -0.60
CA ASP A 301 3.92 10.26 0.80
C ASP A 301 4.29 8.99 1.55
N ALA A 302 4.34 7.85 0.86
CA ALA A 302 4.59 6.56 1.49
C ALA A 302 5.38 5.61 0.59
N ILE A 303 6.14 4.71 1.24
CA ILE A 303 6.66 3.51 0.62
C ILE A 303 5.80 2.35 1.15
N VAL A 304 5.23 1.58 0.24
CA VAL A 304 4.42 0.40 0.53
C VAL A 304 5.02 -0.82 -0.13
N THR A 305 4.69 -2.02 0.32
CA THR A 305 5.29 -3.20 -0.28
C THR A 305 4.52 -3.72 -1.49
N ASP A 306 3.22 -3.50 -1.54
CA ASP A 306 2.33 -4.23 -2.45
C ASP A 306 2.58 -5.75 -2.34
N HIS A 307 2.74 -6.22 -1.08
CA HIS A 307 2.98 -7.62 -0.80
C HIS A 307 1.81 -8.45 -1.32
N ALA A 308 2.02 -9.10 -2.44
CA ALA A 308 0.99 -9.80 -3.20
C ALA A 308 1.45 -11.24 -3.54
N PRO A 309 1.47 -12.15 -2.55
CA PRO A 309 2.03 -13.48 -2.72
C PRO A 309 1.28 -14.29 -3.79
N HIS A 310 2.05 -15.11 -4.53
CA HIS A 310 1.56 -16.07 -5.50
C HIS A 310 2.14 -17.46 -5.21
N ALA A 311 1.37 -18.50 -5.51
CA ALA A 311 1.88 -19.86 -5.41
C ALA A 311 2.96 -20.08 -6.48
N THR A 312 4.00 -20.86 -6.15
CA THR A 312 5.15 -21.10 -7.02
C THR A 312 4.73 -21.52 -8.43
N TYR A 313 3.78 -22.46 -8.54
CA TYR A 313 3.30 -22.94 -9.83
C TYR A 313 2.57 -21.87 -10.69
N GLU A 314 2.14 -20.75 -10.11
CA GLU A 314 1.56 -19.62 -10.85
C GLU A 314 2.66 -18.79 -11.52
N LYS A 315 3.87 -18.79 -10.94
CA LYS A 315 5.06 -18.12 -11.48
C LYS A 315 5.77 -18.93 -12.57
N ASP A 316 5.50 -20.22 -12.66
CA ASP A 316 6.12 -21.13 -13.64
C ASP A 316 5.41 -21.12 -15.01
N ARG A 317 4.49 -20.19 -15.29
CA ARG A 317 3.65 -20.14 -16.49
C ARG A 317 3.81 -18.85 -17.28
#